data_30277d63cb0e447b3bea47dbb87e7057
#
_entry.id   30277d63cb0e447b3bea47dbb87e7057
#
_cell.length_a   1.000
_cell.length_b   1.000
_cell.length_c   1.000
_cell.angle_alpha   90.00
_cell.angle_beta   90.00
_cell.angle_gamma   90.00
#
_symmetry.space_group_name_H-M   'P 1'
#
loop_
_entity.id
_entity.type
_entity.pdbx_description
1 polymer ?
#
loop_
_entity_poly.entity_id
_entity_poly.type
_entity_poly.pdbx_seq_one_letter_code
_entity_poly.pdbx_strand_id
1 'polypeptide(L)'
;MPRLFAALEVPRDAALSLSLLRGGLFGARWIDTENYHITLRFMGDVDRHMADDLVFSLDRVQRSSFLVSLSGVGAFGGRKPHSVYAAVTQSPELTLLQSELERICQRLGLEAEPRKFTPHVTLARLKNTSPEQAAHYLSARGDFSAAPFKAGRFVLMSSKDSVGGGP
;
A
#
# COMPACT_ATOMS: atom_id res chain seq x y z
N MET A 1 1.50 22.02 1.64
CA MET A 1 1.79 21.03 2.70
C MET A 1 2.00 19.67 2.07
N PRO A 2 3.05 18.95 2.47
CA PRO A 2 3.25 17.62 1.91
C PRO A 2 2.17 16.65 2.39
N ARG A 3 1.82 15.73 1.50
CA ARG A 3 0.95 14.61 1.84
C ARG A 3 1.83 13.39 2.04
N LEU A 4 1.91 12.94 3.29
CA LEU A 4 2.87 11.91 3.69
C LEU A 4 2.21 10.58 3.99
N PHE A 5 2.97 9.51 3.78
CA PHE A 5 2.60 8.17 4.20
C PHE A 5 3.85 7.34 4.46
N ALA A 6 3.74 6.39 5.39
CA ALA A 6 4.80 5.42 5.66
C ALA A 6 4.49 4.13 4.91
N ALA A 7 5.50 3.53 4.32
CA ALA A 7 5.31 2.38 3.45
C ALA A 7 6.52 1.45 3.44
N LEU A 8 6.24 0.19 3.08
CA LEU A 8 7.29 -0.76 2.68
C LEU A 8 7.44 -0.68 1.17
N GLU A 9 8.67 -0.62 0.70
CA GLU A 9 8.97 -0.67 -0.72
C GLU A 9 8.88 -2.12 -1.21
N VAL A 10 8.42 -2.29 -2.44
CA VAL A 10 8.35 -3.60 -3.10
C VAL A 10 9.63 -3.79 -3.91
N PRO A 11 10.42 -4.81 -3.64
CA PRO A 11 11.67 -5.01 -4.38
C PRO A 11 11.40 -5.44 -5.82
N ARG A 12 12.44 -5.31 -6.65
CA ARG A 12 12.33 -5.46 -8.09
C ARG A 12 11.73 -6.80 -8.53
N ASP A 13 12.16 -7.90 -7.93
CA ASP A 13 11.66 -9.23 -8.32
C ASP A 13 10.17 -9.38 -8.04
N ALA A 14 9.72 -8.91 -6.86
CA ALA A 14 8.31 -8.92 -6.53
C ALA A 14 7.52 -7.97 -7.45
N ALA A 15 8.08 -6.80 -7.77
CA ALA A 15 7.45 -5.87 -8.70
C ALA A 15 7.27 -6.47 -10.09
N LEU A 16 8.24 -7.26 -10.57
CA LEU A 16 8.12 -7.97 -11.84
C LEU A 16 6.98 -8.98 -11.81
N SER A 17 6.85 -9.75 -10.72
CA SER A 17 5.74 -10.68 -10.56
C SER A 17 4.39 -9.95 -10.58
N LEU A 18 4.31 -8.82 -9.88
CA LEU A 18 3.10 -8.01 -9.86
C LEU A 18 2.77 -7.42 -11.24
N SER A 19 3.77 -7.08 -12.02
CA SER A 19 3.58 -6.48 -13.35
C SER A 19 2.83 -7.42 -14.31
N LEU A 20 2.90 -8.72 -14.07
CA LEU A 20 2.18 -9.71 -14.86
C LEU A 20 0.66 -9.66 -14.65
N LEU A 21 0.21 -8.98 -13.61
CA LEU A 21 -1.21 -8.82 -13.31
C LEU A 21 -1.83 -7.64 -14.07
N ARG A 22 -1.03 -6.84 -14.77
CA ARG A 22 -1.50 -5.66 -15.49
C ARG A 22 -2.26 -6.05 -16.75
N GLY A 23 -3.22 -5.19 -17.12
CA GLY A 23 -3.97 -5.36 -18.36
C GLY A 23 -5.30 -6.07 -18.17
N GLY A 24 -6.15 -6.02 -19.19
CA GLY A 24 -7.40 -6.76 -19.22
C GLY A 24 -8.50 -6.22 -18.31
N LEU A 25 -8.46 -4.93 -17.98
CA LEU A 25 -9.48 -4.33 -17.12
C LEU A 25 -9.85 -2.94 -17.65
N PHE A 26 -11.11 -2.79 -18.04
CA PHE A 26 -11.63 -1.50 -18.50
C PHE A 26 -11.58 -0.48 -17.37
N GLY A 27 -11.16 0.73 -17.69
CA GLY A 27 -11.12 1.83 -16.72
C GLY A 27 -9.90 1.83 -15.81
N ALA A 28 -9.00 0.87 -15.97
CA ALA A 28 -7.83 0.75 -15.13
C ALA A 28 -6.73 1.70 -15.56
N ARG A 29 -6.23 2.46 -14.58
CA ARG A 29 -5.00 3.23 -14.72
C ARG A 29 -3.95 2.54 -13.86
N TRP A 30 -3.02 1.87 -14.54
CA TRP A 30 -2.05 1.01 -13.88
C TRP A 30 -0.97 1.83 -13.19
N ILE A 31 -0.65 1.42 -11.95
CA ILE A 31 0.45 2.02 -11.20
C ILE A 31 1.76 1.58 -11.86
N ASP A 32 2.70 2.51 -12.00
CA ASP A 32 4.03 2.19 -12.50
C ASP A 32 4.73 1.24 -11.54
N THR A 33 5.48 0.28 -12.08
CA THR A 33 6.07 -0.79 -11.28
C THR A 33 7.03 -0.28 -10.20
N GLU A 34 7.75 0.80 -10.48
CA GLU A 34 8.65 1.41 -9.52
C GLU A 34 7.93 2.10 -8.37
N ASN A 35 6.62 2.30 -8.49
CA ASN A 35 5.80 2.94 -7.45
C ASN A 35 5.01 1.94 -6.62
N TYR A 36 5.18 0.65 -6.83
CA TYR A 36 4.53 -0.35 -5.98
C TYR A 36 5.04 -0.24 -4.55
N HIS A 37 4.12 -0.20 -3.61
CA HIS A 37 4.45 -0.12 -2.18
C HIS A 37 3.32 -0.70 -1.35
N ILE A 38 3.63 -1.00 -0.09
CA ILE A 38 2.63 -1.42 0.89
C ILE A 38 2.51 -0.29 1.90
N THR A 39 1.38 0.42 1.89
CA THR A 39 1.16 1.52 2.83
C THR A 39 0.94 0.97 4.24
N LEU A 40 1.70 1.49 5.20
CA LEU A 40 1.57 1.15 6.61
C LEU A 40 0.69 2.15 7.35
N ARG A 41 0.86 3.42 7.08
CA ARG A 41 0.07 4.47 7.70
C ARG A 41 0.07 5.71 6.81
N PHE A 42 -1.11 6.15 6.46
CA PHE A 42 -1.30 7.38 5.71
C PHE A 42 -1.47 8.54 6.69
N MET A 43 -0.63 9.57 6.59
CA MET A 43 -0.68 10.71 7.50
C MET A 43 -1.48 11.88 6.94
N GLY A 44 -1.64 11.94 5.62
CA GLY A 44 -2.36 13.01 4.96
C GLY A 44 -1.52 14.28 4.82
N ASP A 45 -2.21 15.40 4.65
CA ASP A 45 -1.55 16.70 4.55
C ASP A 45 -1.06 17.13 5.92
N VAL A 46 0.23 17.38 6.04
CA VAL A 46 0.85 17.79 7.30
C VAL A 46 1.67 19.04 7.06
N ASP A 47 1.76 19.91 8.07
CA ASP A 47 2.64 21.06 7.99
C ASP A 47 4.10 20.64 8.20
N ARG A 48 5.01 21.58 7.99
CA ARG A 48 6.44 21.31 8.09
C ARG A 48 6.84 20.85 9.49
N HIS A 49 6.26 21.44 10.52
CA HIS A 49 6.56 21.08 11.89
C HIS A 49 6.16 19.63 12.19
N MET A 50 4.97 19.23 11.79
CA MET A 50 4.53 17.84 11.93
C MET A 50 5.38 16.89 11.09
N ALA A 51 5.75 17.28 9.88
CA ALA A 51 6.61 16.48 9.03
C ALA A 51 7.96 16.21 9.70
N ASP A 52 8.57 17.25 10.30
CA ASP A 52 9.84 17.10 11.02
C ASP A 52 9.69 16.18 12.24
N ASP A 53 8.60 16.31 12.99
CA ASP A 53 8.32 15.45 14.14
C ASP A 53 8.14 13.99 13.72
N LEU A 54 7.47 13.75 12.61
CA LEU A 54 7.28 12.41 12.07
C LEU A 54 8.62 11.80 11.66
N VAL A 55 9.45 12.53 10.93
CA VAL A 55 10.77 12.05 10.52
C VAL A 55 11.58 11.66 11.75
N PHE A 56 11.63 12.54 12.76
CA PHE A 56 12.40 12.29 13.97
C PHE A 56 11.91 11.03 14.69
N SER A 57 10.61 10.91 14.89
CA SER A 57 10.04 9.80 15.66
C SER A 57 10.10 8.48 14.92
N LEU A 58 9.84 8.49 13.61
CA LEU A 58 9.85 7.28 12.81
C LEU A 58 11.26 6.74 12.58
N ASP A 59 12.26 7.63 12.51
CA ASP A 59 13.66 7.23 12.37
C ASP A 59 14.17 6.43 13.57
N ARG A 60 13.50 6.52 14.71
CA ARG A 60 13.87 5.83 15.93
C ARG A 60 13.26 4.44 16.06
N VAL A 61 12.37 4.07 15.14
CA VAL A 61 11.77 2.72 15.15
C VAL A 61 12.82 1.71 14.76
N GLN A 62 12.98 0.69 15.60
CA GLN A 62 13.95 -0.39 15.36
C GLN A 62 13.22 -1.72 15.44
N ARG A 63 13.25 -2.44 14.33
CA ARG A 63 12.70 -3.80 14.24
C ARG A 63 13.55 -4.64 13.32
N SER A 64 13.63 -5.93 13.63
CA SER A 64 14.30 -6.88 12.76
C SER A 64 13.56 -6.99 11.45
N SER A 65 14.30 -7.29 10.38
CA SER A 65 13.69 -7.58 9.09
C SER A 65 12.79 -8.81 9.18
N PHE A 66 11.79 -8.86 8.31
CA PHE A 66 10.85 -9.97 8.26
C PHE A 66 10.43 -10.24 6.82
N LEU A 67 9.85 -11.43 6.60
CA LEU A 67 9.38 -11.80 5.26
C LEU A 67 7.96 -11.30 5.04
N VAL A 68 7.72 -10.81 3.82
CA VAL A 68 6.41 -10.36 3.35
C VAL A 68 5.99 -11.25 2.19
N SER A 69 4.77 -11.76 2.26
CA SER A 69 4.21 -12.64 1.24
C SER A 69 3.03 -11.97 0.54
N LEU A 70 2.97 -12.12 -0.78
CA LEU A 70 1.85 -11.64 -1.60
C LEU A 70 1.07 -12.86 -2.07
N SER A 71 -0.24 -12.85 -1.91
CA SER A 71 -1.10 -13.95 -2.33
C SER A 71 -2.51 -13.46 -2.58
N GLY A 72 -2.99 -13.66 -3.80
CA GLY A 72 -4.32 -13.28 -4.19
C GLY A 72 -4.45 -11.84 -4.65
N VAL A 73 -5.61 -11.51 -5.17
CA VAL A 73 -5.96 -10.17 -5.65
C VAL A 73 -7.32 -9.78 -5.10
N GLY A 74 -7.58 -8.49 -5.07
CA GLY A 74 -8.87 -7.98 -4.59
C GLY A 74 -9.16 -6.61 -5.17
N ALA A 75 -10.34 -6.11 -4.84
CA ALA A 75 -10.76 -4.79 -5.26
C ALA A 75 -11.41 -4.05 -4.09
N PHE A 76 -11.24 -2.74 -4.06
CA PHE A 76 -11.94 -1.87 -3.13
C PHE A 76 -13.06 -1.13 -3.86
N GLY A 77 -14.11 -0.78 -3.13
CA GLY A 77 -15.20 0.07 -3.62
C GLY A 77 -16.53 -0.62 -3.85
N GLY A 78 -16.63 -1.93 -3.68
CA GLY A 78 -17.89 -2.65 -3.79
C GLY A 78 -18.59 -2.43 -5.13
N ARG A 79 -19.77 -1.79 -5.12
CA ARG A 79 -20.55 -1.52 -6.33
C ARG A 79 -19.92 -0.47 -7.24
N LYS A 80 -19.02 0.36 -6.69
CA LYS A 80 -18.25 1.33 -7.46
C LYS A 80 -16.76 1.04 -7.28
N PRO A 81 -16.24 0.01 -7.95
CA PRO A 81 -14.84 -0.35 -7.79
C PRO A 81 -13.95 0.86 -8.10
N HIS A 82 -13.00 1.15 -7.20
CA HIS A 82 -12.08 2.27 -7.41
C HIS A 82 -10.61 1.86 -7.45
N SER A 83 -10.30 0.62 -7.08
CA SER A 83 -8.93 0.12 -7.20
C SER A 83 -8.92 -1.41 -7.19
N VAL A 84 -7.88 -1.98 -7.82
CA VAL A 84 -7.52 -3.41 -7.68
C VAL A 84 -6.14 -3.51 -7.09
N TYR A 85 -5.91 -4.56 -6.34
CA TYR A 85 -4.67 -4.72 -5.57
C TYR A 85 -4.25 -6.18 -5.48
N ALA A 86 -2.96 -6.38 -5.19
CA ALA A 86 -2.44 -7.67 -4.74
C ALA A 86 -2.50 -7.69 -3.21
N ALA A 87 -2.98 -8.79 -2.65
CA ALA A 87 -3.13 -8.92 -1.22
C ALA A 87 -1.80 -9.30 -0.57
N VAL A 88 -1.54 -8.72 0.60
CA VAL A 88 -0.40 -9.05 1.44
C VAL A 88 -0.89 -9.94 2.56
N THR A 89 -0.21 -11.06 2.76
CA THR A 89 -0.55 -11.98 3.85
C THR A 89 -0.26 -11.33 5.19
N GLN A 90 -1.24 -11.31 6.08
CA GLN A 90 -1.03 -10.79 7.44
C GLN A 90 -0.02 -11.64 8.17
N SER A 91 0.87 -10.96 8.90
CA SER A 91 1.85 -11.61 9.77
C SER A 91 1.95 -10.84 11.08
N PRO A 92 2.38 -11.50 12.17
CA PRO A 92 2.57 -10.79 13.45
C PRO A 92 3.54 -9.62 13.33
N GLU A 93 4.64 -9.80 12.61
CA GLU A 93 5.67 -8.76 12.44
C GLU A 93 5.11 -7.53 11.73
N LEU A 94 4.34 -7.75 10.65
CA LEU A 94 3.72 -6.66 9.90
C LEU A 94 2.68 -5.93 10.75
N THR A 95 1.85 -6.67 11.46
CA THR A 95 0.83 -6.10 12.33
C THR A 95 1.46 -5.28 13.46
N LEU A 96 2.53 -5.77 14.07
CA LEU A 96 3.22 -5.06 15.15
C LEU A 96 3.89 -3.80 14.64
N LEU A 97 4.52 -3.84 13.47
CA LEU A 97 5.12 -2.65 12.88
C LEU A 97 4.05 -1.58 12.60
N GLN A 98 2.97 -1.96 11.96
CA GLN A 98 1.88 -1.03 11.65
C GLN A 98 1.30 -0.42 12.93
N SER A 99 1.10 -1.23 13.96
CA SER A 99 0.57 -0.76 15.25
C SER A 99 1.51 0.23 15.92
N GLU A 100 2.80 0.00 15.83
CA GLU A 100 3.78 0.94 16.39
C GLU A 100 3.73 2.29 15.68
N LEU A 101 3.66 2.28 14.34
CA LEU A 101 3.56 3.51 13.57
C LEU A 101 2.26 4.26 13.90
N GLU A 102 1.17 3.54 14.09
CA GLU A 102 -0.11 4.12 14.47
C GLU A 102 -0.01 4.83 15.82
N ARG A 103 0.63 4.19 16.81
CA ARG A 103 0.83 4.79 18.14
C ARG A 103 1.68 6.06 18.06
N ILE A 104 2.73 6.04 17.25
CA ILE A 104 3.57 7.22 17.06
C ILE A 104 2.76 8.37 16.47
N CYS A 105 1.98 8.10 15.44
CA CYS A 105 1.15 9.12 14.81
C CYS A 105 0.17 9.73 15.80
N GLN A 106 -0.49 8.92 16.63
CA GLN A 106 -1.43 9.42 17.63
C GLN A 106 -0.73 10.25 18.71
N ARG A 107 0.44 9.84 19.16
CA ARG A 107 1.22 10.61 20.15
C ARG A 107 1.61 11.99 19.63
N LEU A 108 1.84 12.10 18.33
CA LEU A 108 2.21 13.37 17.71
C LEU A 108 0.98 14.25 17.42
N GLY A 109 -0.23 13.75 17.65
CA GLY A 109 -1.44 14.51 17.50
C GLY A 109 -2.27 14.21 16.25
N LEU A 110 -1.89 13.23 15.46
CA LEU A 110 -2.69 12.81 14.33
C LEU A 110 -3.88 11.98 14.81
N GLU A 111 -5.02 12.11 14.12
CA GLU A 111 -6.20 11.33 14.44
C GLU A 111 -5.94 9.84 14.21
N ALA A 112 -6.59 9.01 15.01
CA ALA A 112 -6.52 7.57 14.83
C ALA A 112 -7.06 7.18 13.46
N GLU A 113 -6.41 6.23 12.79
CA GLU A 113 -6.89 5.69 11.52
C GLU A 113 -8.13 4.82 11.80
N PRO A 114 -9.31 5.21 11.29
CA PRO A 114 -10.54 4.48 11.61
C PRO A 114 -10.69 3.16 10.85
N ARG A 115 -9.97 3.01 9.74
CA ARG A 115 -10.10 1.81 8.89
C ARG A 115 -9.23 0.68 9.42
N LYS A 116 -9.74 -0.53 9.29
CA LYS A 116 -8.96 -1.73 9.59
C LYS A 116 -7.76 -1.79 8.64
N PHE A 117 -6.58 -2.12 9.19
CA PHE A 117 -5.39 -2.32 8.39
C PHE A 117 -5.54 -3.54 7.49
N THR A 118 -5.57 -3.32 6.19
CA THR A 118 -5.65 -4.36 5.16
C THR A 118 -4.45 -4.19 4.23
N PRO A 119 -3.32 -4.85 4.52
CA PRO A 119 -2.11 -4.63 3.74
C PRO A 119 -2.28 -5.11 2.31
N HIS A 120 -1.84 -4.28 1.37
CA HIS A 120 -2.02 -4.56 -0.05
C HIS A 120 -1.05 -3.72 -0.88
N VAL A 121 -0.86 -4.14 -2.13
CA VAL A 121 -0.15 -3.34 -3.14
C VAL A 121 -1.19 -2.94 -4.18
N THR A 122 -1.47 -1.65 -4.31
CA THR A 122 -2.39 -1.15 -5.33
C THR A 122 -1.78 -1.37 -6.72
N LEU A 123 -2.54 -2.00 -7.61
CA LEU A 123 -2.11 -2.28 -8.98
C LEU A 123 -2.65 -1.25 -9.97
N ALA A 124 -3.89 -0.81 -9.76
CA ALA A 124 -4.53 0.16 -10.62
C ALA A 124 -5.60 0.93 -9.88
N ARG A 125 -5.82 2.16 -10.29
CA ARG A 125 -7.00 2.93 -9.93
C ARG A 125 -8.02 2.80 -11.04
N LEU A 126 -9.29 2.71 -10.67
CA LEU A 126 -10.37 2.41 -11.59
C LEU A 126 -11.29 3.62 -11.76
N LYS A 127 -11.75 3.82 -12.99
CA LYS A 127 -12.73 4.85 -13.31
C LYS A 127 -13.77 4.27 -14.27
N ASN A 128 -15.04 4.37 -13.89
CA ASN A 128 -16.16 3.86 -14.69
C ASN A 128 -16.06 2.34 -14.95
N THR A 129 -15.47 1.62 -14.00
CA THR A 129 -15.35 0.17 -14.06
C THR A 129 -16.55 -0.44 -13.34
N SER A 130 -17.24 -1.38 -13.98
CA SER A 130 -18.39 -2.05 -13.34
C SER A 130 -17.92 -3.12 -12.35
N PRO A 131 -18.78 -3.51 -11.38
CA PRO A 131 -18.47 -4.64 -10.50
C PRO A 131 -18.20 -5.92 -11.27
N GLU A 132 -18.93 -6.15 -12.36
CA GLU A 132 -18.79 -7.34 -13.19
C GLU A 132 -17.43 -7.36 -13.89
N GLN A 133 -16.98 -6.23 -14.41
CA GLN A 133 -15.65 -6.10 -15.01
C GLN A 133 -14.55 -6.38 -13.99
N ALA A 134 -14.68 -5.81 -12.79
CA ALA A 134 -13.72 -6.05 -11.71
C ALA A 134 -13.73 -7.53 -11.29
N ALA A 135 -14.89 -8.12 -11.13
CA ALA A 135 -15.02 -9.53 -10.74
C ALA A 135 -14.39 -10.46 -11.78
N HIS A 136 -14.59 -10.17 -13.06
CA HIS A 136 -14.00 -10.96 -14.13
C HIS A 136 -12.47 -10.88 -14.09
N TYR A 137 -11.92 -9.68 -13.91
CA TYR A 137 -10.48 -9.48 -13.77
C TYR A 137 -9.93 -10.31 -12.60
N LEU A 138 -10.59 -10.24 -11.43
CA LEU A 138 -10.14 -10.93 -10.22
C LEU A 138 -10.22 -12.44 -10.37
N SER A 139 -11.29 -12.96 -11.00
CA SER A 139 -11.45 -14.39 -11.14
C SER A 139 -10.37 -15.02 -12.01
N ALA A 140 -9.91 -14.31 -13.02
CA ALA A 140 -8.84 -14.79 -13.90
C ALA A 140 -7.47 -14.81 -13.21
N ARG A 141 -7.32 -14.13 -12.06
CA ARG A 141 -6.03 -13.94 -11.38
C ARG A 141 -6.06 -14.42 -9.93
N GLY A 142 -7.09 -15.17 -9.54
CA GLY A 142 -7.29 -15.56 -8.14
C GLY A 142 -6.22 -16.46 -7.56
N ASP A 143 -5.44 -17.12 -8.39
CA ASP A 143 -4.35 -18.00 -7.96
C ASP A 143 -3.00 -17.29 -7.87
N PHE A 144 -2.97 -15.97 -8.01
CA PHE A 144 -1.71 -15.22 -7.93
C PHE A 144 -1.01 -15.44 -6.61
N SER A 145 0.29 -15.71 -6.68
CA SER A 145 1.20 -15.67 -5.53
C SER A 145 2.59 -15.32 -6.04
N ALA A 146 3.40 -14.76 -5.15
CA ALA A 146 4.78 -14.43 -5.44
C ALA A 146 5.67 -14.96 -4.33
N ALA A 147 6.95 -15.18 -4.64
CA ALA A 147 7.91 -15.57 -3.62
C ALA A 147 8.00 -14.49 -2.55
N PRO A 148 8.10 -14.88 -1.25
CA PRO A 148 8.25 -13.89 -0.18
C PRO A 148 9.49 -13.04 -0.38
N PHE A 149 9.40 -11.78 0.06
CA PHE A 149 10.56 -10.90 0.03
C PHE A 149 10.83 -10.35 1.43
N LYS A 150 12.07 -9.94 1.65
CA LYS A 150 12.53 -9.43 2.94
C LYS A 150 12.24 -7.94 3.03
N ALA A 151 11.53 -7.54 4.10
CA ALA A 151 11.34 -6.14 4.44
C ALA A 151 12.38 -5.75 5.48
N GLY A 152 13.39 -5.00 5.05
CA GLY A 152 14.48 -4.56 5.93
C GLY A 152 14.33 -3.15 6.45
N ARG A 153 13.41 -2.38 5.87
CA ARG A 153 13.18 -0.99 6.30
C ARG A 153 11.80 -0.55 5.81
N PHE A 154 11.28 0.49 6.43
CA PHE A 154 10.16 1.24 5.87
C PHE A 154 10.63 2.66 5.54
N VAL A 155 9.86 3.36 4.71
CA VAL A 155 10.19 4.71 4.26
C VAL A 155 9.01 5.65 4.49
N LEU A 156 9.32 6.92 4.68
CA LEU A 156 8.31 7.98 4.70
C LEU A 156 8.30 8.61 3.31
N MET A 157 7.15 8.55 2.66
CA MET A 157 6.99 8.99 1.28
C MET A 157 6.07 10.19 1.21
N SER A 158 6.28 11.03 0.20
CA SER A 158 5.41 12.14 -0.13
C SER A 158 4.70 11.84 -1.44
N SER A 159 3.37 11.98 -1.44
CA SER A 159 2.62 11.86 -2.67
C SER A 159 2.31 13.25 -3.21
N LYS A 160 2.43 13.38 -4.53
CA LYS A 160 1.91 14.54 -5.26
C LYS A 160 0.61 14.14 -5.93
N ASP A 161 -0.14 15.11 -6.46
CA ASP A 161 -1.31 14.82 -7.26
C ASP A 161 -0.92 13.82 -8.31
N SER A 162 -1.55 12.68 -8.23
CA SER A 162 -1.01 11.49 -8.84
C SER A 162 -1.14 11.47 -10.33
N VAL A 163 -0.03 11.33 -10.97
CA VAL A 163 0.00 10.70 -12.28
C VAL A 163 0.70 9.37 -12.05
N GLY A 164 -0.06 8.29 -12.13
CA GLY A 164 0.51 6.95 -12.21
C GLY A 164 1.14 6.37 -10.95
N GLY A 165 0.84 6.82 -9.76
CA GLY A 165 1.55 6.19 -8.67
C GLY A 165 1.35 6.64 -7.25
N GLY A 166 0.41 7.46 -6.99
CA GLY A 166 0.14 7.86 -5.61
C GLY A 166 -0.51 6.73 -4.79
N PRO A 167 -0.54 6.86 -3.47
CA PRO A 167 -1.20 5.89 -2.63
C PRO A 167 -2.69 5.81 -2.91
#